data_c3fca7ac2a650f6cc60cc7ab83f76dd1
#
_entry.id   c3fca7ac2a650f6cc60cc7ab83f76dd1
#
_cell.length_a   1.000
_cell.length_b   1.000
_cell.length_c   1.000
_cell.angle_alpha   90.00
_cell.angle_beta   90.00
_cell.angle_gamma   90.00
#
_symmetry.space_group_name_H-M   'P 1'
#
loop_
_entity.id
_entity.type
_entity.pdbx_description
1 polymer ?
#
loop_
_entity_poly.entity_id
_entity_poly.type
_entity_poly.pdbx_seq_one_letter_code
_entity_poly.pdbx_strand_id
1 'polypeptide(L)'
;MSQSKPGLQGDGKSGQGSSQSALTLAALGVVFGDIGTSPLYAFKEAFTGTHGLAVGPENVLAALSALLWAVIVIVAIKYVWVVLSHDNDGEGGVLALTALAHRVMGDQSRRSRFVVAAGVFAAALFYGDAIITPAISVLSAVEGMSIATPEFEHFIVPITIGILIGLFSIQMKGTSVVGKLFGPVTIVWFLCIAWAGVASIVQTPMVLQAVNPLHALRFAVQHTDKAFFLLSAVFLAMTGAEALYADMGHFGSRAVRLGWYGLVFPALMLNYFGQGALLLRDASAASNPFFLLAAPSWLLVFVVLATAATVIASQATISGAYSMTLQASRLGYLPRVRVLHTSDQEQGQIYIPSVNWLMLLAVIALVLAFKSSGALAAAYGIAVSGTMLITTMLVGFVVYLGRSRARGLTLSALACFALLEIGFFASNLTKLEQGGWLPLTLGAIIFIALMTWRDGTQLVAEHRRRLDIPMSDLMSSPMSGVPVVSGTAVYLTSDPKLVPNALFHNLKHFKVMHEQTVFLHVINENTPYVHEGERLRLKPMCNGVWALDMHFGFREQPDIPAALKRLTPDADGEIPNLDPMTTSFFVARVQVVDGPGGLSAWRCALFGWMSRQSASAATYYKLPANQVVELGTQVVL
;
A
#
# COMPACT_ATOMS: atom_id res chain seq x y z
N MET A 1 -22.74 33.91 20.75
CA MET A 1 -23.72 32.85 20.95
C MET A 1 -23.04 31.52 20.74
N SER A 2 -22.79 30.84 21.83
CA SER A 2 -22.11 29.56 21.96
C SER A 2 -23.08 28.45 21.53
N GLN A 3 -22.73 27.69 20.47
CA GLN A 3 -23.40 26.43 20.20
C GLN A 3 -22.47 25.28 20.64
N SER A 4 -22.91 24.64 21.70
CA SER A 4 -22.38 23.41 22.27
C SER A 4 -22.48 22.27 21.25
N LYS A 5 -21.33 21.56 21.02
CA LYS A 5 -21.31 20.28 20.32
C LYS A 5 -22.07 19.24 21.14
N PRO A 6 -22.97 18.46 20.54
CA PRO A 6 -23.49 17.26 21.19
C PRO A 6 -22.42 16.19 21.23
N GLY A 7 -22.19 15.61 22.39
CA GLY A 7 -21.33 14.45 22.59
C GLY A 7 -21.91 13.23 21.87
N LEU A 8 -21.18 12.72 20.90
CA LEU A 8 -21.46 11.46 20.23
C LEU A 8 -20.95 10.30 21.10
N GLN A 9 -21.83 9.76 21.93
CA GLN A 9 -21.75 8.36 22.33
C GLN A 9 -22.30 7.53 21.14
N GLY A 10 -21.43 7.05 20.30
CA GLY A 10 -21.75 6.10 19.26
C GLY A 10 -21.66 4.68 19.79
N ASP A 11 -22.80 4.06 20.06
CA ASP A 11 -22.92 2.60 20.16
C ASP A 11 -22.67 1.97 18.78
N GLY A 12 -21.41 1.81 18.43
CA GLY A 12 -20.95 0.96 17.33
C GLY A 12 -20.70 -0.45 17.86
N LYS A 13 -21.71 -1.28 17.96
CA LYS A 13 -21.53 -2.74 18.02
C LYS A 13 -21.03 -3.24 16.67
N SER A 14 -19.73 -3.13 16.44
CA SER A 14 -18.98 -3.93 15.48
C SER A 14 -18.16 -4.95 16.27
N GLY A 15 -18.26 -6.21 15.88
CA GLY A 15 -17.56 -7.42 16.25
C GLY A 15 -16.67 -7.44 17.49
N GLN A 16 -16.75 -8.52 18.23
CA GLN A 16 -16.00 -8.93 19.41
C GLN A 16 -14.66 -8.19 19.57
N GLY A 17 -14.57 -7.32 20.58
CA GLY A 17 -13.39 -6.53 20.85
C GLY A 17 -12.17 -7.41 21.12
N SER A 18 -11.33 -7.58 20.10
CA SER A 18 -10.01 -8.16 20.29
C SER A 18 -9.26 -7.31 21.33
N SER A 19 -8.70 -7.94 22.36
CA SER A 19 -7.98 -7.21 23.41
C SER A 19 -6.82 -6.44 22.78
N GLN A 20 -6.45 -5.28 23.34
CA GLN A 20 -5.32 -4.47 22.87
C GLN A 20 -4.03 -5.29 22.75
N SER A 21 -3.84 -6.27 23.62
CA SER A 21 -2.71 -7.21 23.58
C SER A 21 -2.76 -8.13 22.36
N ALA A 22 -3.94 -8.62 21.97
CA ALA A 22 -4.09 -9.44 20.77
C ALA A 22 -3.81 -8.63 19.49
N LEU A 23 -4.28 -7.38 19.42
CA LEU A 23 -3.96 -6.48 18.31
C LEU A 23 -2.46 -6.15 18.23
N THR A 24 -1.81 -5.93 19.39
CA THR A 24 -0.37 -5.68 19.44
C THR A 24 0.42 -6.91 18.98
N LEU A 25 0.00 -8.12 19.40
CA LEU A 25 0.62 -9.37 18.97
C LEU A 25 0.47 -9.60 17.46
N ALA A 26 -0.71 -9.32 16.91
CA ALA A 26 -0.95 -9.42 15.47
C ALA A 26 -0.14 -8.37 14.69
N ALA A 27 -0.05 -7.14 15.20
CA ALA A 27 0.79 -6.09 14.63
C ALA A 27 2.29 -6.49 14.64
N LEU A 28 2.79 -7.11 15.72
CA LEU A 28 4.16 -7.62 15.77
C LEU A 28 4.44 -8.64 14.67
N GLY A 29 3.48 -9.48 14.35
CA GLY A 29 3.63 -10.52 13.33
C GLY A 29 3.59 -10.00 11.89
N VAL A 30 2.93 -8.88 11.62
CA VAL A 30 2.73 -8.40 10.25
C VAL A 30 3.49 -7.10 9.99
N VAL A 31 3.26 -6.07 10.81
CA VAL A 31 3.74 -4.70 10.56
C VAL A 31 5.27 -4.59 10.63
N PHE A 32 5.91 -5.33 11.53
CA PHE A 32 7.34 -5.18 11.83
C PHE A 32 8.22 -6.26 11.19
N GLY A 33 7.66 -7.07 10.29
CA GLY A 33 8.42 -8.12 9.60
C GLY A 33 9.58 -7.54 8.80
N ASP A 34 9.32 -6.59 7.93
CA ASP A 34 10.30 -6.02 7.01
C ASP A 34 11.41 -5.27 7.76
N ILE A 35 11.07 -4.32 8.63
CA ILE A 35 12.07 -3.61 9.43
C ILE A 35 12.84 -4.55 10.38
N GLY A 36 12.20 -5.65 10.81
CA GLY A 36 12.81 -6.67 11.66
C GLY A 36 13.87 -7.52 10.97
N THR A 37 13.87 -7.57 9.64
CA THR A 37 14.86 -8.32 8.84
C THR A 37 15.99 -7.46 8.31
N SER A 38 15.92 -6.13 8.43
CA SER A 38 16.98 -5.20 8.04
C SER A 38 18.35 -5.49 8.67
N PRO A 39 18.47 -6.00 9.93
CA PRO A 39 19.77 -6.35 10.52
C PRO A 39 20.57 -7.40 9.74
N LEU A 40 19.91 -8.21 8.92
CA LEU A 40 20.57 -9.23 8.10
C LEU A 40 21.55 -8.64 7.06
N TYR A 41 21.27 -7.40 6.59
CA TYR A 41 22.02 -6.80 5.48
C TYR A 41 22.45 -5.34 5.74
N ALA A 42 21.72 -4.54 6.53
CA ALA A 42 21.93 -3.11 6.59
C ALA A 42 23.31 -2.71 7.19
N PHE A 43 23.71 -3.33 8.29
CA PHE A 43 24.99 -2.99 8.93
C PHE A 43 26.19 -3.53 8.14
N LYS A 44 26.07 -4.71 7.56
CA LYS A 44 27.05 -5.29 6.64
C LYS A 44 27.36 -4.31 5.50
N GLU A 45 26.34 -3.72 4.88
CA GLU A 45 26.48 -2.83 3.73
C GLU A 45 27.33 -1.58 4.03
N ALA A 46 27.37 -1.12 5.29
CA ALA A 46 28.20 0.01 5.69
C ALA A 46 29.70 -0.27 5.56
N PHE A 47 30.13 -1.54 5.57
CA PHE A 47 31.55 -1.94 5.54
C PHE A 47 31.91 -2.72 4.29
N THR A 48 30.98 -3.45 3.67
CA THR A 48 31.23 -4.29 2.50
C THR A 48 30.63 -3.75 1.20
N GLY A 49 29.79 -2.69 1.27
CA GLY A 49 29.22 -2.04 0.09
C GLY A 49 30.29 -1.38 -0.80
N THR A 50 29.92 -0.94 -1.98
CA THR A 50 30.83 -0.37 -3.00
C THR A 50 31.69 0.79 -2.49
N HIS A 51 31.16 1.56 -1.52
CA HIS A 51 31.84 2.64 -0.82
C HIS A 51 32.00 2.32 0.68
N GLY A 52 32.15 1.03 1.02
CA GLY A 52 32.24 0.55 2.38
C GLY A 52 33.39 1.21 3.17
N LEU A 53 33.12 1.43 4.45
CA LEU A 53 34.11 1.98 5.37
C LEU A 53 35.13 0.89 5.75
N ALA A 54 36.39 1.28 5.91
CA ALA A 54 37.36 0.40 6.54
C ALA A 54 36.93 0.10 7.98
N VAL A 55 37.06 -1.17 8.41
CA VAL A 55 36.71 -1.56 9.77
C VAL A 55 37.73 -0.96 10.74
N GLY A 56 37.24 -0.17 11.67
CA GLY A 56 38.04 0.46 12.71
C GLY A 56 37.12 1.08 13.77
N PRO A 57 37.63 1.31 15.01
CA PRO A 57 36.80 1.76 16.12
C PRO A 57 36.03 3.05 15.83
N GLU A 58 36.68 4.02 15.20
CA GLU A 58 36.05 5.30 14.86
C GLU A 58 34.91 5.11 13.85
N ASN A 59 35.14 4.37 12.76
CA ASN A 59 34.17 4.13 11.71
C ASN A 59 32.99 3.28 12.20
N VAL A 60 33.23 2.28 13.05
CA VAL A 60 32.18 1.44 13.64
C VAL A 60 31.30 2.27 14.57
N LEU A 61 31.88 3.08 15.44
CA LEU A 61 31.12 3.96 16.35
C LEU A 61 30.35 5.03 15.57
N ALA A 62 30.94 5.61 14.53
CA ALA A 62 30.27 6.59 13.69
C ALA A 62 29.06 5.97 12.92
N ALA A 63 29.25 4.80 12.33
CA ALA A 63 28.18 4.09 11.60
C ALA A 63 27.02 3.70 12.53
N LEU A 64 27.30 3.16 13.71
CA LEU A 64 26.28 2.83 14.70
C LEU A 64 25.57 4.07 15.24
N SER A 65 26.31 5.15 15.52
CA SER A 65 25.74 6.40 15.98
C SER A 65 24.81 7.00 14.92
N ALA A 66 25.23 7.03 13.65
CA ALA A 66 24.40 7.49 12.54
C ALA A 66 23.14 6.63 12.38
N LEU A 67 23.26 5.30 12.46
CA LEU A 67 22.15 4.35 12.36
C LEU A 67 21.14 4.54 13.50
N LEU A 68 21.61 4.60 14.76
CA LEU A 68 20.75 4.80 15.92
C LEU A 68 19.92 6.08 15.78
N TRP A 69 20.59 7.20 15.51
CA TRP A 69 19.92 8.49 15.45
C TRP A 69 19.03 8.64 14.21
N ALA A 70 19.39 8.02 13.08
CA ALA A 70 18.53 7.97 11.91
C ALA A 70 17.24 7.18 12.20
N VAL A 71 17.32 6.01 12.84
CA VAL A 71 16.12 5.23 13.23
C VAL A 71 15.28 5.98 14.27
N ILE A 72 15.90 6.67 15.25
CA ILE A 72 15.15 7.49 16.20
C ILE A 72 14.41 8.62 15.48
N VAL A 73 15.10 9.40 14.65
CA VAL A 73 14.52 10.59 14.02
C VAL A 73 13.48 10.22 12.96
N ILE A 74 13.79 9.28 12.08
CA ILE A 74 12.93 8.96 10.95
C ILE A 74 11.86 7.94 11.34
N VAL A 75 12.21 6.84 12.00
CA VAL A 75 11.19 5.82 12.30
C VAL A 75 10.42 6.17 13.56
N ALA A 76 11.12 6.34 14.70
CA ALA A 76 10.43 6.53 15.97
C ALA A 76 9.70 7.88 16.06
N ILE A 77 10.31 8.98 15.63
CA ILE A 77 9.70 10.32 15.72
C ILE A 77 8.83 10.61 14.49
N LYS A 78 9.41 10.58 13.28
CA LYS A 78 8.65 10.96 12.08
C LYS A 78 7.51 9.99 11.81
N TYR A 79 7.79 8.67 11.65
CA TYR A 79 6.73 7.72 11.27
C TYR A 79 5.81 7.41 12.44
N VAL A 80 6.32 6.91 13.56
CA VAL A 80 5.51 6.40 14.66
C VAL A 80 4.78 7.51 15.44
N TRP A 81 5.36 8.72 15.52
CA TRP A 81 4.72 9.85 16.21
C TRP A 81 3.98 10.78 15.27
N VAL A 82 4.60 11.25 14.18
CA VAL A 82 4.03 12.30 13.33
C VAL A 82 3.14 11.68 12.25
N VAL A 83 3.66 10.79 11.40
CA VAL A 83 2.93 10.26 10.24
C VAL A 83 1.73 9.42 10.66
N LEU A 84 1.87 8.52 11.66
CA LEU A 84 0.76 7.73 12.20
C LEU A 84 -0.36 8.56 12.86
N SER A 85 -0.15 9.85 13.12
CA SER A 85 -1.21 10.74 13.61
C SER A 85 -1.94 11.51 12.51
N HIS A 86 -1.53 11.33 11.24
CA HIS A 86 -2.14 11.95 10.06
C HIS A 86 -2.74 10.86 9.16
N ASP A 87 -3.68 10.13 9.71
CA ASP A 87 -4.44 9.09 9.01
C ASP A 87 -5.63 9.67 8.25
N ASN A 88 -6.17 8.91 7.31
CA ASN A 88 -7.42 9.20 6.65
C ASN A 88 -8.51 8.33 7.28
N ASP A 89 -9.14 8.84 8.34
CA ASP A 89 -10.20 8.16 9.11
C ASP A 89 -9.78 6.73 9.54
N GLY A 90 -8.57 6.61 10.11
CA GLY A 90 -7.98 5.37 10.57
C GLY A 90 -7.15 4.60 9.53
N GLU A 91 -7.15 5.04 8.27
CA GLU A 91 -6.38 4.42 7.19
C GLU A 91 -5.04 5.11 6.96
N GLY A 92 -4.00 4.28 6.76
CA GLY A 92 -2.65 4.71 6.44
C GLY A 92 -2.23 4.38 5.01
N GLY A 93 -0.96 4.66 4.74
CA GLY A 93 -0.34 4.44 3.43
C GLY A 93 -0.44 5.64 2.50
N VAL A 94 0.45 5.64 1.49
CA VAL A 94 0.63 6.80 0.60
C VAL A 94 -0.60 7.15 -0.23
N LEU A 95 -1.41 6.17 -0.65
CA LEU A 95 -2.64 6.44 -1.41
C LEU A 95 -3.74 7.02 -0.51
N ALA A 96 -3.90 6.51 0.72
CA ALA A 96 -4.85 7.06 1.69
C ALA A 96 -4.48 8.51 2.05
N LEU A 97 -3.18 8.78 2.25
CA LEU A 97 -2.66 10.12 2.47
C LEU A 97 -2.86 11.05 1.25
N THR A 98 -2.69 10.52 0.04
CA THR A 98 -2.96 11.26 -1.21
C THR A 98 -4.44 11.63 -1.31
N ALA A 99 -5.34 10.70 -1.00
CA ALA A 99 -6.78 10.96 -0.97
C ALA A 99 -7.15 12.01 0.09
N LEU A 100 -6.54 11.94 1.28
CA LEU A 100 -6.71 12.96 2.33
C LEU A 100 -6.23 14.34 1.86
N ALA A 101 -5.03 14.42 1.29
CA ALA A 101 -4.47 15.68 0.78
C ALA A 101 -5.33 16.26 -0.35
N HIS A 102 -5.83 15.42 -1.25
CA HIS A 102 -6.74 15.82 -2.32
C HIS A 102 -8.07 16.35 -1.78
N ARG A 103 -8.67 15.66 -0.80
CA ARG A 103 -9.91 16.08 -0.11
C ARG A 103 -9.77 17.47 0.52
N VAL A 104 -8.62 17.73 1.19
CA VAL A 104 -8.36 19.02 1.87
C VAL A 104 -8.12 20.15 0.86
N MET A 105 -7.55 19.87 -0.31
CA MET A 105 -7.21 20.89 -1.32
C MET A 105 -8.35 21.22 -2.29
N GLY A 106 -9.32 20.30 -2.48
CA GLY A 106 -10.38 20.44 -3.48
C GLY A 106 -9.93 20.16 -4.92
N ASP A 107 -10.90 19.83 -5.79
CA ASP A 107 -10.68 19.18 -7.10
C ASP A 107 -9.99 20.03 -8.18
N GLN A 108 -10.04 21.36 -8.14
CA GLN A 108 -9.73 22.19 -9.31
C GLN A 108 -8.38 22.91 -9.30
N SER A 109 -7.53 22.71 -8.29
CA SER A 109 -6.25 23.43 -8.24
C SER A 109 -5.13 22.70 -8.99
N ARG A 110 -4.25 23.47 -9.65
CA ARG A 110 -3.02 22.92 -10.26
C ARG A 110 -2.14 22.19 -9.23
N ARG A 111 -2.21 22.62 -7.95
CA ARG A 111 -1.52 21.99 -6.82
C ARG A 111 -2.10 20.61 -6.50
N SER A 112 -3.42 20.46 -6.57
CA SER A 112 -4.10 19.18 -6.35
C SER A 112 -3.64 18.13 -7.37
N ARG A 113 -3.54 18.49 -8.65
CA ARG A 113 -3.02 17.58 -9.69
C ARG A 113 -1.58 17.15 -9.44
N PHE A 114 -0.72 18.06 -8.98
CA PHE A 114 0.66 17.73 -8.62
C PHE A 114 0.72 16.76 -7.43
N VAL A 115 -0.04 17.02 -6.36
CA VAL A 115 -0.10 16.18 -5.17
C VAL A 115 -0.58 14.77 -5.49
N VAL A 116 -1.62 14.67 -6.32
CA VAL A 116 -2.11 13.36 -6.79
C VAL A 116 -1.04 12.64 -7.64
N ALA A 117 -0.38 13.32 -8.56
CA ALA A 117 0.67 12.70 -9.37
C ALA A 117 1.85 12.24 -8.50
N ALA A 118 2.28 13.04 -7.52
CA ALA A 118 3.33 12.68 -6.59
C ALA A 118 2.94 11.48 -5.73
N GLY A 119 1.70 11.44 -5.20
CA GLY A 119 1.21 10.31 -4.42
C GLY A 119 1.08 9.02 -5.22
N VAL A 120 0.59 9.11 -6.47
CA VAL A 120 0.54 7.97 -7.38
C VAL A 120 1.95 7.48 -7.75
N PHE A 121 2.92 8.41 -7.91
CA PHE A 121 4.32 8.03 -8.13
C PHE A 121 4.93 7.34 -6.91
N ALA A 122 4.67 7.82 -5.70
CA ALA A 122 5.11 7.15 -4.48
C ALA A 122 4.47 5.75 -4.32
N ALA A 123 3.18 5.59 -4.67
CA ALA A 123 2.55 4.29 -4.73
C ALA A 123 3.22 3.35 -5.75
N ALA A 124 3.62 3.88 -6.90
CA ALA A 124 4.34 3.11 -7.91
C ALA A 124 5.74 2.68 -7.42
N LEU A 125 6.46 3.54 -6.68
CA LEU A 125 7.72 3.19 -6.03
C LEU A 125 7.54 2.12 -4.94
N PHE A 126 6.43 2.18 -4.19
CA PHE A 126 6.10 1.16 -3.19
C PHE A 126 5.91 -0.23 -3.80
N TYR A 127 5.34 -0.35 -5.01
CA TYR A 127 5.32 -1.64 -5.70
C TYR A 127 6.73 -2.14 -6.04
N GLY A 128 7.66 -1.23 -6.37
CA GLY A 128 9.07 -1.57 -6.54
C GLY A 128 9.69 -2.13 -5.26
N ASP A 129 9.41 -1.48 -4.13
CA ASP A 129 9.76 -1.94 -2.80
C ASP A 129 9.16 -3.31 -2.49
N ALA A 130 7.86 -3.50 -2.73
CA ALA A 130 7.15 -4.75 -2.49
C ALA A 130 7.69 -5.95 -3.30
N ILE A 131 8.38 -5.71 -4.41
CA ILE A 131 9.06 -6.75 -5.20
C ILE A 131 10.47 -7.01 -4.67
N ILE A 132 11.20 -5.97 -4.23
CA ILE A 132 12.59 -6.11 -3.78
C ILE A 132 12.66 -6.74 -2.38
N THR A 133 11.77 -6.38 -1.48
CA THR A 133 11.76 -6.84 -0.08
C THR A 133 11.75 -8.38 0.07
N PRO A 134 10.87 -9.15 -0.61
CA PRO A 134 10.92 -10.61 -0.55
C PRO A 134 12.24 -11.17 -1.10
N ALA A 135 12.78 -10.58 -2.17
CA ALA A 135 14.03 -11.03 -2.77
C ALA A 135 15.21 -10.85 -1.81
N ILE A 136 15.42 -9.64 -1.30
CA ILE A 136 16.58 -9.33 -0.44
C ILE A 136 16.50 -10.03 0.91
N SER A 137 15.31 -10.08 1.52
CA SER A 137 15.13 -10.65 2.85
C SER A 137 15.38 -12.16 2.85
N VAL A 138 14.72 -12.90 1.94
CA VAL A 138 14.91 -14.36 1.85
C VAL A 138 16.33 -14.70 1.44
N LEU A 139 16.89 -13.97 0.46
CA LEU A 139 18.27 -14.21 0.00
C LEU A 139 19.27 -13.98 1.14
N SER A 140 19.12 -12.88 1.92
CA SER A 140 19.99 -12.59 3.08
C SER A 140 19.94 -13.68 4.15
N ALA A 141 18.74 -14.22 4.41
CA ALA A 141 18.59 -15.31 5.39
C ALA A 141 19.26 -16.60 4.91
N VAL A 142 19.07 -16.96 3.63
CA VAL A 142 19.65 -18.16 3.05
C VAL A 142 21.19 -18.05 2.89
N GLU A 143 21.72 -16.84 2.66
CA GLU A 143 23.17 -16.58 2.67
C GLU A 143 23.84 -16.99 3.99
N GLY A 144 23.12 -17.00 5.10
CA GLY A 144 23.62 -17.50 6.38
C GLY A 144 24.03 -18.98 6.36
N MET A 145 23.49 -19.77 5.43
CA MET A 145 23.88 -21.19 5.27
C MET A 145 25.33 -21.36 4.80
N SER A 146 25.82 -20.46 3.96
CA SER A 146 27.21 -20.53 3.47
C SER A 146 28.24 -20.28 4.57
N ILE A 147 27.85 -19.59 5.65
CA ILE A 147 28.71 -19.38 6.83
C ILE A 147 28.82 -20.67 7.66
N ALA A 148 27.73 -21.43 7.74
CA ALA A 148 27.74 -22.73 8.42
C ALA A 148 28.51 -23.79 7.60
N THR A 149 28.32 -23.78 6.28
CA THR A 149 28.92 -24.79 5.36
C THR A 149 29.12 -24.13 4.01
N PRO A 150 30.36 -23.80 3.61
CA PRO A 150 30.67 -23.10 2.35
C PRO A 150 30.14 -23.80 1.09
N GLU A 151 29.99 -25.12 1.12
CA GLU A 151 29.46 -25.92 0.00
C GLU A 151 28.03 -25.51 -0.40
N PHE A 152 27.26 -24.89 0.51
CA PHE A 152 25.90 -24.42 0.22
C PHE A 152 25.83 -23.13 -0.59
N GLU A 153 26.94 -22.46 -0.88
CA GLU A 153 26.97 -21.23 -1.67
C GLU A 153 26.28 -21.39 -3.03
N HIS A 154 26.49 -22.50 -3.73
CA HIS A 154 25.84 -22.78 -5.01
C HIS A 154 24.32 -23.01 -4.92
N PHE A 155 23.82 -23.36 -3.76
CA PHE A 155 22.39 -23.65 -3.51
C PHE A 155 21.61 -22.45 -3.00
N ILE A 156 22.24 -21.32 -2.66
CA ILE A 156 21.59 -20.12 -2.11
C ILE A 156 20.46 -19.64 -3.03
N VAL A 157 20.77 -19.41 -4.32
CA VAL A 157 19.78 -18.92 -5.29
C VAL A 157 18.65 -19.94 -5.53
N PRO A 158 18.91 -21.24 -5.81
CA PRO A 158 17.86 -22.25 -5.94
C PRO A 158 16.95 -22.38 -4.70
N ILE A 159 17.53 -22.39 -3.50
CA ILE A 159 16.76 -22.49 -2.24
C ILE A 159 15.87 -21.24 -2.07
N THR A 160 16.44 -20.06 -2.29
CA THR A 160 15.69 -18.78 -2.25
C THR A 160 14.49 -18.81 -3.20
N ILE A 161 14.69 -19.22 -4.45
CA ILE A 161 13.61 -19.34 -5.43
C ILE A 161 12.57 -20.36 -4.98
N GLY A 162 12.99 -21.51 -4.43
CA GLY A 162 12.09 -22.54 -3.91
C GLY A 162 11.19 -22.00 -2.76
N ILE A 163 11.79 -21.27 -1.82
CA ILE A 163 11.04 -20.62 -0.71
C ILE A 163 10.04 -19.60 -1.26
N LEU A 164 10.46 -18.75 -2.20
CA LEU A 164 9.60 -17.72 -2.81
C LEU A 164 8.44 -18.34 -3.59
N ILE A 165 8.68 -19.36 -4.42
CA ILE A 165 7.61 -20.09 -5.12
C ILE A 165 6.63 -20.70 -4.12
N GLY A 166 7.12 -21.34 -3.06
CA GLY A 166 6.29 -21.88 -1.99
C GLY A 166 5.42 -20.80 -1.34
N LEU A 167 6.04 -19.66 -0.98
CA LEU A 167 5.35 -18.53 -0.35
C LEU A 167 4.23 -17.97 -1.23
N PHE A 168 4.51 -17.65 -2.49
CA PHE A 168 3.51 -17.10 -3.40
C PHE A 168 2.43 -18.12 -3.78
N SER A 169 2.73 -19.42 -3.80
CA SER A 169 1.76 -20.48 -4.07
C SER A 169 0.74 -20.67 -2.95
N ILE A 170 1.14 -20.44 -1.70
CA ILE A 170 0.26 -20.59 -0.52
C ILE A 170 -0.71 -19.41 -0.40
N GLN A 171 -0.43 -18.25 -1.01
CA GLN A 171 -1.26 -17.05 -0.91
C GLN A 171 -2.76 -17.30 -1.19
N MET A 172 -3.05 -18.12 -2.19
CA MET A 172 -4.43 -18.44 -2.58
C MET A 172 -5.24 -19.17 -1.51
N LYS A 173 -4.56 -19.94 -0.62
CA LYS A 173 -5.22 -20.69 0.46
C LYS A 173 -5.57 -19.84 1.67
N GLY A 174 -5.15 -18.57 1.67
CA GLY A 174 -5.30 -17.65 2.78
C GLY A 174 -4.24 -17.83 3.87
N THR A 175 -4.02 -16.76 4.60
CA THR A 175 -2.99 -16.68 5.66
C THR A 175 -3.57 -16.89 7.07
N SER A 176 -4.86 -17.22 7.18
CA SER A 176 -5.56 -17.28 8.49
C SER A 176 -4.95 -18.29 9.48
N VAL A 177 -4.49 -19.44 8.98
CA VAL A 177 -3.86 -20.48 9.83
C VAL A 177 -2.40 -20.11 10.13
N VAL A 178 -1.66 -19.70 9.10
CA VAL A 178 -0.24 -19.36 9.22
C VAL A 178 -0.06 -18.03 9.95
N GLY A 179 -0.97 -17.08 9.75
CA GLY A 179 -0.96 -15.75 10.38
C GLY A 179 -1.01 -15.78 11.91
N LYS A 180 -1.65 -16.80 12.50
CA LYS A 180 -1.65 -16.99 13.96
C LYS A 180 -0.27 -17.31 14.54
N LEU A 181 0.62 -17.87 13.71
CA LEU A 181 2.00 -18.17 14.10
C LEU A 181 2.94 -16.97 13.89
N PHE A 182 2.55 -15.98 13.09
CA PHE A 182 3.43 -14.85 12.77
C PHE A 182 3.84 -14.07 14.03
N GLY A 183 2.88 -13.69 14.88
CA GLY A 183 3.17 -12.97 16.11
C GLY A 183 4.15 -13.70 17.03
N PRO A 184 3.88 -14.95 17.44
CA PRO A 184 4.80 -15.73 18.26
C PRO A 184 6.19 -15.91 17.63
N VAL A 185 6.28 -16.26 16.35
CA VAL A 185 7.57 -16.43 15.66
C VAL A 185 8.35 -15.11 15.63
N THR A 186 7.69 -14.00 15.34
CA THR A 186 8.32 -12.68 15.31
C THR A 186 8.80 -12.22 16.69
N ILE A 187 8.05 -12.53 17.77
CA ILE A 187 8.51 -12.27 19.15
C ILE A 187 9.78 -13.07 19.44
N VAL A 188 9.79 -14.37 19.14
CA VAL A 188 10.98 -15.22 19.32
C VAL A 188 12.15 -14.66 18.52
N TRP A 189 11.90 -14.24 17.28
CA TRP A 189 12.90 -13.58 16.44
C TRP A 189 13.51 -12.35 17.12
N PHE A 190 12.70 -11.38 17.55
CA PHE A 190 13.19 -10.16 18.20
C PHE A 190 13.93 -10.46 19.51
N LEU A 191 13.47 -11.41 20.30
CA LEU A 191 14.16 -11.82 21.52
C LEU A 191 15.51 -12.49 21.21
N CYS A 192 15.59 -13.34 20.20
CA CYS A 192 16.83 -13.99 19.79
C CYS A 192 17.87 -13.01 19.27
N ILE A 193 17.46 -12.05 18.40
CA ILE A 193 18.39 -11.04 17.89
C ILE A 193 18.85 -10.08 19.00
N ALA A 194 17.96 -9.72 19.93
CA ALA A 194 18.31 -8.93 21.11
C ALA A 194 19.31 -9.65 22.00
N TRP A 195 19.05 -10.93 22.30
CA TRP A 195 19.95 -11.76 23.10
C TRP A 195 21.33 -11.88 22.48
N ALA A 196 21.43 -12.20 21.18
CA ALA A 196 22.68 -12.26 20.46
C ALA A 196 23.45 -10.93 20.53
N GLY A 197 22.70 -9.81 20.40
CA GLY A 197 23.24 -8.47 20.53
C GLY A 197 23.82 -8.21 21.93
N VAL A 198 23.04 -8.47 22.97
CA VAL A 198 23.49 -8.30 24.38
C VAL A 198 24.73 -9.14 24.69
N ALA A 199 24.73 -10.40 24.27
CA ALA A 199 25.87 -11.31 24.48
C ALA A 199 27.17 -10.76 23.88
N SER A 200 27.09 -10.07 22.72
CA SER A 200 28.23 -9.43 22.09
C SER A 200 28.62 -8.12 22.76
N ILE A 201 27.65 -7.27 23.15
CA ILE A 201 27.87 -5.98 23.82
C ILE A 201 28.60 -6.20 25.16
N VAL A 202 28.20 -7.20 25.95
CA VAL A 202 28.83 -7.51 27.25
C VAL A 202 30.33 -7.80 27.07
N GLN A 203 30.74 -8.40 25.96
CA GLN A 203 32.16 -8.65 25.66
C GLN A 203 32.92 -7.40 25.25
N THR A 204 32.24 -6.38 24.68
CA THR A 204 32.87 -5.13 24.24
C THR A 204 31.97 -3.94 24.56
N PRO A 205 31.85 -3.55 25.86
CA PRO A 205 30.96 -2.46 26.28
C PRO A 205 31.28 -1.10 25.69
N MET A 206 32.51 -0.92 25.17
CA MET A 206 32.93 0.30 24.50
C MET A 206 32.01 0.71 23.35
N VAL A 207 31.33 -0.25 22.70
CA VAL A 207 30.37 0.00 21.62
C VAL A 207 29.24 0.93 22.05
N LEU A 208 28.88 0.97 23.34
CA LEU A 208 27.84 1.83 23.88
C LEU A 208 28.15 3.33 23.74
N GLN A 209 29.42 3.69 23.52
CA GLN A 209 29.79 5.06 23.21
C GLN A 209 29.12 5.59 21.95
N ALA A 210 28.73 4.71 21.00
CA ALA A 210 27.99 5.08 19.80
C ALA A 210 26.59 5.69 20.07
N VAL A 211 26.06 5.59 21.29
CA VAL A 211 24.84 6.32 21.71
C VAL A 211 25.03 7.83 21.60
N ASN A 212 26.26 8.32 21.79
CA ASN A 212 26.58 9.73 21.66
C ASN A 212 26.55 10.16 20.16
N PRO A 213 25.66 11.10 19.76
CA PRO A 213 25.54 11.56 18.38
C PRO A 213 26.81 12.26 17.85
N LEU A 214 27.69 12.69 18.75
CA LEU A 214 28.93 13.35 18.35
C LEU A 214 29.85 12.45 17.52
N HIS A 215 29.77 11.11 17.64
CA HIS A 215 30.54 10.21 16.79
C HIS A 215 30.12 10.34 15.33
N ALA A 216 28.81 10.32 15.04
CA ALA A 216 28.30 10.54 13.69
C ALA A 216 28.60 11.95 13.17
N LEU A 217 28.39 12.98 14.01
CA LEU A 217 28.60 14.38 13.61
C LEU A 217 30.08 14.70 13.33
N ARG A 218 31.00 14.24 14.18
CA ARG A 218 32.44 14.42 13.96
C ARG A 218 32.87 13.74 12.67
N PHE A 219 32.44 12.49 12.46
CA PHE A 219 32.73 11.76 11.25
C PHE A 219 32.18 12.47 10.00
N ALA A 220 30.97 13.03 10.06
CA ALA A 220 30.38 13.77 8.95
C ALA A 220 31.15 15.05 8.60
N VAL A 221 31.73 15.72 9.60
CA VAL A 221 32.54 16.93 9.40
C VAL A 221 33.93 16.59 8.90
N GLN A 222 34.55 15.53 9.43
CA GLN A 222 35.93 15.14 9.10
C GLN A 222 36.04 14.38 7.78
N HIS A 223 35.01 13.60 7.42
CA HIS A 223 34.96 12.72 6.26
C HIS A 223 33.64 12.88 5.51
N THR A 224 33.35 14.06 4.99
CA THR A 224 32.07 14.43 4.39
C THR A 224 31.67 13.52 3.24
N ASP A 225 32.62 13.13 2.39
CA ASP A 225 32.42 12.21 1.28
C ASP A 225 32.01 10.80 1.76
N LYS A 226 32.75 10.24 2.71
CA LYS A 226 32.45 8.92 3.29
C LYS A 226 31.13 8.93 4.07
N ALA A 227 30.88 10.00 4.81
CA ALA A 227 29.63 10.18 5.55
C ALA A 227 28.43 10.24 4.60
N PHE A 228 28.57 10.90 3.46
CA PHE A 228 27.54 10.94 2.44
C PHE A 228 27.21 9.53 1.91
N PHE A 229 28.20 8.71 1.59
CA PHE A 229 27.97 7.32 1.17
C PHE A 229 27.44 6.43 2.30
N LEU A 230 27.87 6.68 3.55
CA LEU A 230 27.36 5.97 4.72
C LEU A 230 25.84 6.15 4.88
N LEU A 231 25.29 7.31 4.51
CA LEU A 231 23.84 7.57 4.58
C LEU A 231 23.02 6.52 3.83
N SER A 232 23.49 6.03 2.66
CA SER A 232 22.77 5.00 1.90
C SER A 232 22.74 3.65 2.62
N ALA A 233 23.80 3.29 3.35
CA ALA A 233 23.82 2.07 4.15
C ALA A 233 22.98 2.20 5.42
N VAL A 234 23.09 3.33 6.13
CA VAL A 234 22.28 3.66 7.30
C VAL A 234 20.79 3.65 6.94
N PHE A 235 20.44 4.13 5.74
CA PHE A 235 19.07 4.17 5.26
C PHE A 235 18.42 2.78 5.22
N LEU A 236 19.18 1.73 4.91
CA LEU A 236 18.66 0.36 4.85
C LEU A 236 18.10 -0.15 6.19
N ALA A 237 18.55 0.39 7.32
CA ALA A 237 18.02 0.05 8.63
C ALA A 237 16.61 0.65 8.90
N MET A 238 16.15 1.56 8.04
CA MET A 238 14.85 2.22 8.14
C MET A 238 13.83 1.70 7.12
N THR A 239 14.23 0.76 6.27
CA THR A 239 13.30 0.09 5.35
C THR A 239 12.18 -0.61 6.12
N GLY A 240 10.99 -0.67 5.54
CA GLY A 240 9.79 -1.15 6.24
C GLY A 240 9.01 -0.08 7.03
N ALA A 241 9.54 1.15 7.18
CA ALA A 241 8.79 2.21 7.86
C ALA A 241 7.53 2.66 7.08
N GLU A 242 7.56 2.61 5.74
CA GLU A 242 6.38 2.86 4.90
C GLU A 242 5.33 1.74 5.04
N ALA A 243 5.76 0.49 5.10
CA ALA A 243 4.86 -0.64 5.34
C ALA A 243 4.16 -0.51 6.70
N LEU A 244 4.87 -0.06 7.74
CA LEU A 244 4.32 0.24 9.06
C LEU A 244 3.17 1.27 8.98
N TYR A 245 3.30 2.30 8.15
CA TYR A 245 2.25 3.28 7.93
C TYR A 245 1.10 2.71 7.10
N ALA A 246 1.39 1.91 6.08
CA ALA A 246 0.37 1.28 5.23
C ALA A 246 -0.53 0.30 6.03
N ASP A 247 0.06 -0.47 6.93
CA ASP A 247 -0.66 -1.49 7.71
C ASP A 247 -1.36 -0.96 8.97
N MET A 248 -1.17 0.33 9.27
CA MET A 248 -1.79 0.97 10.44
C MET A 248 -3.32 0.80 10.47
N GLY A 249 -3.97 0.84 9.30
CA GLY A 249 -5.41 0.70 9.17
C GLY A 249 -5.97 -0.64 9.66
N HIS A 250 -5.13 -1.68 9.74
CA HIS A 250 -5.54 -3.01 10.20
C HIS A 250 -5.45 -3.19 11.72
N PHE A 251 -4.48 -2.54 12.37
CA PHE A 251 -4.13 -2.81 13.77
C PHE A 251 -4.35 -1.60 14.69
N GLY A 252 -4.44 -0.41 14.12
CA GLY A 252 -4.54 0.86 14.82
C GLY A 252 -3.19 1.40 15.31
N SER A 253 -3.06 2.71 15.36
CA SER A 253 -1.80 3.40 15.70
C SER A 253 -1.28 3.07 17.11
N ARG A 254 -2.18 2.76 18.06
CA ARG A 254 -1.79 2.43 19.45
C ARG A 254 -1.08 1.09 19.54
N ALA A 255 -1.56 0.05 18.83
CA ALA A 255 -0.93 -1.27 18.82
C ALA A 255 0.47 -1.20 18.17
N VAL A 256 0.59 -0.45 17.07
CA VAL A 256 1.87 -0.22 16.38
C VAL A 256 2.86 0.51 17.30
N ARG A 257 2.44 1.57 18.00
CA ARG A 257 3.32 2.29 18.95
C ARG A 257 3.81 1.40 20.08
N LEU A 258 2.93 0.59 20.67
CA LEU A 258 3.29 -0.33 21.74
C LEU A 258 4.28 -1.40 21.26
N GLY A 259 4.07 -1.99 20.10
CA GLY A 259 4.99 -2.96 19.49
C GLY A 259 6.37 -2.35 19.22
N TRP A 260 6.38 -1.16 18.62
CA TRP A 260 7.63 -0.45 18.30
C TRP A 260 8.47 -0.15 19.54
N TYR A 261 7.93 0.60 20.49
CA TYR A 261 8.71 1.02 21.65
C TYR A 261 8.93 -0.09 22.67
N GLY A 262 8.02 -1.06 22.78
CA GLY A 262 8.09 -2.13 23.79
C GLY A 262 9.05 -3.26 23.42
N LEU A 263 9.19 -3.59 22.13
CA LEU A 263 9.97 -4.75 21.71
C LEU A 263 10.87 -4.46 20.49
N VAL A 264 10.32 -3.93 19.41
CA VAL A 264 11.00 -3.91 18.11
C VAL A 264 12.21 -3.00 18.10
N PHE A 265 12.05 -1.73 18.47
CA PHE A 265 13.14 -0.75 18.51
C PHE A 265 14.26 -1.18 19.48
N PRO A 266 14.00 -1.57 20.73
CA PRO A 266 15.05 -2.06 21.62
C PRO A 266 15.79 -3.28 21.05
N ALA A 267 15.07 -4.25 20.49
CA ALA A 267 15.68 -5.46 19.97
C ALA A 267 16.59 -5.18 18.75
N LEU A 268 16.13 -4.32 17.84
CA LEU A 268 16.93 -3.89 16.68
C LEU A 268 18.21 -3.17 17.12
N MET A 269 18.09 -2.23 18.05
CA MET A 269 19.27 -1.46 18.52
C MET A 269 20.27 -2.37 19.23
N LEU A 270 19.81 -3.26 20.10
CA LEU A 270 20.68 -4.24 20.75
C LEU A 270 21.41 -5.11 19.73
N ASN A 271 20.72 -5.54 18.67
CA ASN A 271 21.35 -6.34 17.62
C ASN A 271 22.39 -5.55 16.83
N TYR A 272 22.08 -4.32 16.36
CA TYR A 272 23.04 -3.49 15.64
C TYR A 272 24.28 -3.16 16.49
N PHE A 273 24.07 -2.82 17.75
CA PHE A 273 25.19 -2.60 18.68
C PHE A 273 26.00 -3.87 18.92
N GLY A 274 25.33 -5.03 18.97
CA GLY A 274 26.00 -6.33 19.03
C GLY A 274 26.88 -6.60 17.83
N GLN A 275 26.39 -6.33 16.61
CA GLN A 275 27.18 -6.44 15.37
C GLN A 275 28.39 -5.49 15.41
N GLY A 276 28.21 -4.25 15.84
CA GLY A 276 29.32 -3.33 16.00
C GLY A 276 30.32 -3.76 17.08
N ALA A 277 29.85 -4.30 18.22
CA ALA A 277 30.72 -4.87 19.23
C ALA A 277 31.55 -6.04 18.70
N LEU A 278 30.99 -6.87 17.81
CA LEU A 278 31.72 -7.93 17.13
C LEU A 278 32.79 -7.35 16.20
N LEU A 279 32.47 -6.36 15.37
CA LEU A 279 33.43 -5.73 14.46
C LEU A 279 34.59 -5.02 15.20
N LEU A 280 34.35 -4.52 16.40
CA LEU A 280 35.40 -3.92 17.25
C LEU A 280 36.39 -4.97 17.76
N ARG A 281 35.98 -6.24 17.87
CA ARG A 281 36.84 -7.37 18.28
C ARG A 281 37.49 -8.07 17.10
N ASP A 282 36.73 -8.27 16.05
CA ASP A 282 37.13 -9.03 14.88
C ASP A 282 36.67 -8.32 13.59
N ALA A 283 37.62 -7.66 12.94
CA ALA A 283 37.38 -6.96 11.68
C ALA A 283 36.99 -7.91 10.53
N SER A 284 37.37 -9.19 10.58
CA SER A 284 37.03 -10.17 9.54
C SER A 284 35.54 -10.50 9.51
N ALA A 285 34.83 -10.26 10.63
CA ALA A 285 33.39 -10.45 10.76
C ALA A 285 32.55 -9.47 9.88
N ALA A 286 33.19 -8.47 9.25
CA ALA A 286 32.51 -7.54 8.34
C ALA A 286 31.84 -8.23 7.15
N SER A 287 32.33 -9.42 6.75
CA SER A 287 31.73 -10.21 5.68
C SER A 287 30.28 -10.60 5.95
N ASN A 288 29.93 -10.92 7.20
CA ASN A 288 28.56 -11.18 7.65
C ASN A 288 28.42 -11.01 9.17
N PRO A 289 28.39 -9.77 9.69
CA PRO A 289 28.41 -9.51 11.11
C PRO A 289 27.18 -10.05 11.83
N PHE A 290 26.03 -10.18 11.14
CA PHE A 290 24.79 -10.67 11.74
C PHE A 290 24.87 -12.15 12.13
N PHE A 291 25.19 -13.04 11.20
CA PHE A 291 25.24 -14.48 11.48
C PHE A 291 26.43 -14.88 12.33
N LEU A 292 27.54 -14.13 12.25
CA LEU A 292 28.71 -14.34 13.10
C LEU A 292 28.53 -13.89 14.55
N LEU A 293 27.40 -13.25 14.90
CA LEU A 293 26.98 -13.06 16.31
C LEU A 293 26.59 -14.37 16.98
N ALA A 294 26.09 -15.33 16.21
CA ALA A 294 25.66 -16.63 16.75
C ALA A 294 26.87 -17.54 17.00
N ALA A 295 26.84 -18.25 18.12
CA ALA A 295 27.82 -19.32 18.35
C ALA A 295 27.68 -20.41 17.28
N PRO A 296 28.77 -21.04 16.83
CA PRO A 296 28.74 -22.04 15.76
C PRO A 296 27.71 -23.17 15.97
N SER A 297 27.49 -23.58 17.22
CA SER A 297 26.49 -24.61 17.60
C SER A 297 25.03 -24.17 17.40
N TRP A 298 24.76 -22.87 17.39
CA TRP A 298 23.41 -22.29 17.22
C TRP A 298 23.17 -21.68 15.85
N LEU A 299 24.20 -21.62 15.00
CA LEU A 299 24.14 -20.92 13.72
C LEU A 299 23.03 -21.46 12.82
N LEU A 300 22.89 -22.77 12.68
CA LEU A 300 21.85 -23.37 11.85
C LEU A 300 20.43 -23.04 12.36
N VAL A 301 20.21 -23.09 13.67
CA VAL A 301 18.94 -22.71 14.28
C VAL A 301 18.64 -21.23 14.01
N PHE A 302 19.67 -20.38 14.08
CA PHE A 302 19.56 -18.95 13.83
C PHE A 302 19.23 -18.66 12.35
N VAL A 303 19.80 -19.41 11.42
CA VAL A 303 19.47 -19.34 9.98
C VAL A 303 18.02 -19.76 9.71
N VAL A 304 17.57 -20.86 10.31
CA VAL A 304 16.17 -21.31 10.16
C VAL A 304 15.20 -20.27 10.70
N LEU A 305 15.50 -19.69 11.87
CA LEU A 305 14.67 -18.66 12.48
C LEU A 305 14.68 -17.36 11.62
N ALA A 306 15.84 -16.96 11.09
CA ALA A 306 15.96 -15.85 10.16
C ALA A 306 15.14 -16.08 8.89
N THR A 307 15.19 -17.29 8.33
CA THR A 307 14.39 -17.67 7.16
C THR A 307 12.89 -17.60 7.46
N ALA A 308 12.45 -18.09 8.62
CA ALA A 308 11.06 -17.97 9.04
C ALA A 308 10.63 -16.49 9.18
N ALA A 309 11.47 -15.65 9.80
CA ALA A 309 11.21 -14.22 9.94
C ALA A 309 11.13 -13.51 8.57
N THR A 310 12.00 -13.86 7.62
CA THR A 310 11.99 -13.26 6.27
C THR A 310 10.81 -13.73 5.41
N VAL A 311 10.33 -14.96 5.61
CA VAL A 311 9.07 -15.44 5.01
C VAL A 311 7.87 -14.63 5.53
N ILE A 312 7.84 -14.34 6.84
CA ILE A 312 6.79 -13.51 7.46
C ILE A 312 6.88 -12.06 6.92
N ALA A 313 8.08 -11.48 6.86
CA ALA A 313 8.31 -10.16 6.29
C ALA A 313 7.82 -10.06 4.83
N SER A 314 8.19 -11.04 4.02
CA SER A 314 7.75 -11.13 2.62
C SER A 314 6.23 -11.26 2.49
N GLN A 315 5.59 -12.03 3.38
CA GLN A 315 4.14 -12.17 3.42
C GLN A 315 3.45 -10.83 3.69
N ALA A 316 3.94 -10.05 4.65
CA ALA A 316 3.41 -8.75 4.98
C ALA A 316 3.48 -7.78 3.79
N THR A 317 4.62 -7.74 3.12
CA THR A 317 4.82 -6.87 1.94
C THR A 317 3.93 -7.27 0.77
N ILE A 318 3.74 -8.57 0.51
CA ILE A 318 2.80 -9.08 -0.51
C ILE A 318 1.37 -8.65 -0.19
N SER A 319 0.94 -8.80 1.06
CA SER A 319 -0.40 -8.36 1.50
C SER A 319 -0.56 -6.85 1.37
N GLY A 320 0.47 -6.08 1.70
CA GLY A 320 0.52 -4.63 1.50
C GLY A 320 0.31 -4.23 0.03
N ALA A 321 0.94 -4.95 -0.90
CA ALA A 321 0.77 -4.73 -2.34
C ALA A 321 -0.67 -5.03 -2.82
N TYR A 322 -1.33 -6.07 -2.27
CA TYR A 322 -2.75 -6.33 -2.58
C TYR A 322 -3.65 -5.21 -2.05
N SER A 323 -3.44 -4.79 -0.81
CA SER A 323 -4.21 -3.70 -0.19
C SER A 323 -4.06 -2.40 -0.99
N MET A 324 -2.85 -2.06 -1.41
CA MET A 324 -2.59 -0.90 -2.25
C MET A 324 -3.23 -1.02 -3.63
N THR A 325 -3.19 -2.21 -4.25
CA THR A 325 -3.86 -2.47 -5.54
C THR A 325 -5.37 -2.25 -5.44
N LEU A 326 -5.98 -2.72 -4.36
CA LEU A 326 -7.40 -2.53 -4.11
C LEU A 326 -7.74 -1.05 -3.90
N GLN A 327 -6.95 -0.34 -3.09
CA GLN A 327 -7.10 1.12 -2.90
C GLN A 327 -6.94 1.87 -4.23
N ALA A 328 -5.91 1.55 -5.02
CA ALA A 328 -5.68 2.17 -6.33
C ALA A 328 -6.85 1.94 -7.30
N SER A 329 -7.43 0.73 -7.31
CA SER A 329 -8.59 0.40 -8.14
C SER A 329 -9.84 1.18 -7.70
N ARG A 330 -10.08 1.31 -6.40
CA ARG A 330 -11.25 2.01 -5.85
C ARG A 330 -11.15 3.53 -5.96
N LEU A 331 -9.93 4.05 -5.86
CA LEU A 331 -9.65 5.48 -6.10
C LEU A 331 -9.58 5.83 -7.60
N GLY A 332 -9.82 4.86 -8.50
CA GLY A 332 -9.88 5.10 -9.95
C GLY A 332 -8.53 5.17 -10.65
N TYR A 333 -7.44 4.75 -10.03
CA TYR A 333 -6.09 4.69 -10.63
C TYR A 333 -5.81 3.36 -11.35
N LEU A 334 -6.57 2.31 -11.08
CA LEU A 334 -6.50 1.01 -11.74
C LEU A 334 -7.89 0.55 -12.21
N PRO A 335 -7.96 -0.34 -13.21
CA PRO A 335 -9.20 -1.00 -13.56
C PRO A 335 -9.74 -1.84 -12.38
N ARG A 336 -11.00 -2.23 -12.46
CA ARG A 336 -11.60 -3.14 -11.49
C ARG A 336 -10.84 -4.47 -11.50
N VAL A 337 -10.20 -4.80 -10.38
CA VAL A 337 -9.45 -6.04 -10.21
C VAL A 337 -10.33 -7.13 -9.60
N ARG A 338 -10.06 -8.38 -9.97
CA ARG A 338 -10.69 -9.52 -9.34
C ARG A 338 -10.06 -9.76 -7.97
N VAL A 339 -10.82 -9.54 -6.91
CA VAL A 339 -10.41 -9.76 -5.53
C VAL A 339 -11.07 -11.03 -5.02
N LEU A 340 -10.27 -11.92 -4.44
CA LEU A 340 -10.74 -13.10 -3.73
C LEU A 340 -10.52 -12.90 -2.24
N HIS A 341 -11.56 -13.07 -1.44
CA HIS A 341 -11.46 -13.05 0.01
C HIS A 341 -11.03 -14.43 0.48
N THR A 342 -9.97 -14.49 1.27
CA THR A 342 -9.39 -15.75 1.76
C THR A 342 -9.82 -16.09 3.19
N SER A 343 -10.58 -15.19 3.84
CA SER A 343 -11.17 -15.40 5.16
C SER A 343 -12.55 -14.79 5.25
N ASP A 344 -13.51 -15.53 5.80
CA ASP A 344 -14.88 -15.05 6.07
C ASP A 344 -14.94 -14.19 7.35
N GLN A 345 -13.94 -14.30 8.22
CA GLN A 345 -13.92 -13.63 9.52
C GLN A 345 -13.11 -12.33 9.52
N GLU A 346 -12.11 -12.21 8.63
CA GLU A 346 -11.21 -11.06 8.54
C GLU A 346 -11.33 -10.41 7.16
N GLN A 347 -12.08 -9.33 7.05
CA GLN A 347 -12.33 -8.59 5.80
C GLN A 347 -11.05 -8.03 5.14
N GLY A 348 -9.94 -7.97 5.87
CA GLY A 348 -8.64 -7.49 5.37
C GLY A 348 -7.80 -8.53 4.62
N GLN A 349 -8.16 -9.82 4.67
CA GLN A 349 -7.40 -10.86 3.99
C GLN A 349 -7.88 -11.05 2.55
N ILE A 350 -7.22 -10.33 1.65
CA ILE A 350 -7.52 -10.34 0.22
C ILE A 350 -6.40 -11.00 -0.58
N TYR A 351 -6.78 -11.61 -1.70
CA TYR A 351 -5.86 -12.19 -2.68
C TYR A 351 -6.20 -11.69 -4.08
N ILE A 352 -5.20 -11.20 -4.80
CA ILE A 352 -5.33 -10.72 -6.18
C ILE A 352 -4.44 -11.55 -7.08
N PRO A 353 -5.00 -12.55 -7.82
CA PRO A 353 -4.21 -13.53 -8.57
C PRO A 353 -3.21 -12.90 -9.57
N SER A 354 -3.65 -11.89 -10.31
CA SER A 354 -2.82 -11.20 -11.32
C SER A 354 -1.59 -10.53 -10.69
N VAL A 355 -1.78 -9.85 -9.56
CA VAL A 355 -0.68 -9.18 -8.83
C VAL A 355 0.26 -10.22 -8.24
N ASN A 356 -0.28 -11.29 -7.63
CA ASN A 356 0.52 -12.36 -7.04
C ASN A 356 1.52 -12.97 -8.03
N TRP A 357 1.02 -13.42 -9.18
CA TRP A 357 1.87 -14.09 -10.16
C TRP A 357 2.83 -13.13 -10.86
N LEU A 358 2.40 -11.89 -11.12
CA LEU A 358 3.28 -10.86 -11.68
C LEU A 358 4.42 -10.51 -10.71
N MET A 359 4.10 -10.36 -9.42
CA MET A 359 5.11 -10.12 -8.38
C MET A 359 6.08 -11.31 -8.27
N LEU A 360 5.59 -12.55 -8.23
CA LEU A 360 6.46 -13.72 -8.20
C LEU A 360 7.45 -13.73 -9.37
N LEU A 361 6.95 -13.48 -10.59
CA LEU A 361 7.81 -13.42 -11.76
C LEU A 361 8.88 -12.33 -11.62
N ALA A 362 8.51 -11.15 -11.16
CA ALA A 362 9.43 -10.05 -10.95
C ALA A 362 10.46 -10.35 -9.84
N VAL A 363 10.02 -10.92 -8.72
CA VAL A 363 10.91 -11.32 -7.60
C VAL A 363 11.92 -12.37 -8.04
N ILE A 364 11.49 -13.41 -8.78
CA ILE A 364 12.39 -14.43 -9.32
C ILE A 364 13.40 -13.80 -10.30
N ALA A 365 12.93 -12.93 -11.19
CA ALA A 365 13.82 -12.22 -12.12
C ALA A 365 14.89 -11.40 -11.37
N LEU A 366 14.52 -10.74 -10.27
CA LEU A 366 15.48 -10.01 -9.41
C LEU A 366 16.51 -10.94 -8.77
N VAL A 367 16.06 -12.04 -8.16
CA VAL A 367 16.97 -13.00 -7.53
C VAL A 367 17.96 -13.57 -8.54
N LEU A 368 17.52 -13.90 -9.77
CA LEU A 368 18.38 -14.40 -10.84
C LEU A 368 19.36 -13.34 -11.39
N ALA A 369 18.92 -12.07 -11.44
CA ALA A 369 19.74 -10.97 -11.94
C ALA A 369 20.84 -10.55 -10.94
N PHE A 370 20.50 -10.42 -9.66
CA PHE A 370 21.40 -9.87 -8.65
C PHE A 370 22.20 -10.94 -7.88
N LYS A 371 21.62 -12.11 -7.64
CA LYS A 371 22.24 -13.30 -7.01
C LYS A 371 22.76 -13.12 -5.58
N SER A 372 22.85 -11.90 -5.05
CA SER A 372 23.31 -11.61 -3.69
C SER A 372 22.50 -10.51 -3.02
N SER A 373 22.38 -10.59 -1.70
CA SER A 373 21.67 -9.58 -0.91
C SER A 373 22.33 -8.20 -0.96
N GLY A 374 23.67 -8.15 -1.02
CA GLY A 374 24.42 -6.90 -1.14
C GLY A 374 24.15 -6.17 -2.46
N ALA A 375 24.05 -6.89 -3.59
CA ALA A 375 23.68 -6.29 -4.86
C ALA A 375 22.24 -5.76 -4.87
N LEU A 376 21.29 -6.47 -4.24
CA LEU A 376 19.92 -6.01 -4.06
C LEU A 376 19.81 -4.81 -3.11
N ALA A 377 20.64 -4.74 -2.07
CA ALA A 377 20.68 -3.62 -1.13
C ALA A 377 21.01 -2.30 -1.84
N ALA A 378 21.87 -2.32 -2.86
CA ALA A 378 22.18 -1.16 -3.68
C ALA A 378 20.95 -0.64 -4.46
N ALA A 379 20.12 -1.55 -4.96
CA ALA A 379 18.88 -1.21 -5.67
C ALA A 379 17.76 -0.71 -4.73
N TYR A 380 17.70 -1.22 -3.51
CA TYR A 380 16.57 -1.06 -2.58
C TYR A 380 16.38 0.39 -2.11
N GLY A 381 17.46 1.06 -1.74
CA GLY A 381 17.41 2.35 -1.07
C GLY A 381 16.71 3.47 -1.84
N ILE A 382 16.75 3.47 -3.17
CA ILE A 382 16.22 4.57 -3.99
C ILE A 382 14.68 4.61 -3.94
N ALA A 383 14.01 3.47 -4.10
CA ALA A 383 12.55 3.42 -4.11
C ALA A 383 11.98 3.89 -2.77
N VAL A 384 12.50 3.33 -1.67
CA VAL A 384 11.99 3.62 -0.32
C VAL A 384 12.29 5.07 0.09
N SER A 385 13.51 5.59 -0.16
CA SER A 385 13.84 6.99 0.16
C SER A 385 13.02 7.99 -0.65
N GLY A 386 12.71 7.67 -1.91
CA GLY A 386 11.82 8.46 -2.77
C GLY A 386 10.39 8.50 -2.22
N THR A 387 9.85 7.35 -1.81
CA THR A 387 8.52 7.26 -1.21
C THR A 387 8.46 8.03 0.11
N MET A 388 9.47 7.89 0.98
CA MET A 388 9.56 8.61 2.25
C MET A 388 9.53 10.13 2.08
N LEU A 389 10.28 10.65 1.11
CA LEU A 389 10.33 12.09 0.82
C LEU A 389 8.96 12.61 0.35
N ILE A 390 8.28 11.85 -0.53
CA ILE A 390 6.95 12.21 -1.01
C ILE A 390 5.94 12.14 0.14
N THR A 391 6.00 11.14 1.01
CA THR A 391 5.15 11.03 2.20
C THR A 391 5.32 12.25 3.11
N THR A 392 6.54 12.69 3.36
CA THR A 392 6.82 13.91 4.14
C THR A 392 6.22 15.15 3.48
N MET A 393 6.34 15.26 2.16
CA MET A 393 5.72 16.36 1.39
C MET A 393 4.19 16.34 1.50
N LEU A 394 3.55 15.16 1.36
CA LEU A 394 2.10 15.01 1.45
C LEU A 394 1.57 15.38 2.84
N VAL A 395 2.22 14.88 3.91
CA VAL A 395 1.89 15.28 5.30
C VAL A 395 2.07 16.78 5.47
N GLY A 396 3.14 17.35 4.91
CA GLY A 396 3.38 18.79 4.91
C GLY A 396 2.22 19.58 4.28
N PHE A 397 1.66 19.13 3.15
CA PHE A 397 0.48 19.76 2.54
C PHE A 397 -0.76 19.63 3.43
N VAL A 398 -1.01 18.47 4.03
CA VAL A 398 -2.14 18.26 4.94
C VAL A 398 -2.04 19.18 6.15
N VAL A 399 -0.86 19.27 6.77
CA VAL A 399 -0.59 20.15 7.92
C VAL A 399 -0.66 21.63 7.52
N TYR A 400 -0.12 21.99 6.35
CA TYR A 400 -0.13 23.36 5.84
C TYR A 400 -1.55 23.89 5.63
N LEU A 401 -2.45 23.09 5.12
CA LEU A 401 -3.84 23.46 4.87
C LEU A 401 -4.73 23.28 6.10
N GLY A 402 -4.32 22.44 7.06
CA GLY A 402 -5.01 22.21 8.31
C GLY A 402 -4.97 23.45 9.24
N ARG A 403 -5.91 23.50 10.19
CA ARG A 403 -6.03 24.61 11.17
C ARG A 403 -5.49 24.26 12.57
N SER A 404 -4.42 23.47 12.65
CA SER A 404 -3.81 23.09 13.94
C SER A 404 -3.05 24.27 14.58
N ARG A 405 -3.16 24.42 15.90
CA ARG A 405 -2.35 25.40 16.68
C ARG A 405 -0.85 25.10 16.63
N ALA A 406 -0.47 23.82 16.50
CA ALA A 406 0.94 23.39 16.41
C ALA A 406 1.50 23.41 14.97
N ARG A 407 0.76 23.97 13.99
CA ARG A 407 1.12 23.95 12.57
C ARG A 407 2.56 24.39 12.29
N GLY A 408 3.00 25.50 12.88
CA GLY A 408 4.36 26.01 12.65
C GLY A 408 5.44 25.05 13.12
N LEU A 409 5.29 24.50 14.33
CA LEU A 409 6.24 23.53 14.89
C LEU A 409 6.27 22.24 14.06
N THR A 410 5.10 21.72 13.66
CA THR A 410 5.02 20.50 12.84
C THR A 410 5.64 20.72 11.47
N LEU A 411 5.41 21.86 10.81
CA LEU A 411 6.01 22.17 9.52
C LEU A 411 7.54 22.35 9.63
N SER A 412 8.05 22.96 10.71
CA SER A 412 9.49 23.06 10.95
C SER A 412 10.13 21.69 11.16
N ALA A 413 9.48 20.80 11.93
CA ALA A 413 9.93 19.41 12.10
C ALA A 413 9.92 18.64 10.77
N LEU A 414 8.85 18.76 9.97
CA LEU A 414 8.76 18.15 8.65
C LEU A 414 9.82 18.67 7.68
N ALA A 415 10.18 19.95 7.75
CA ALA A 415 11.27 20.53 6.96
C ALA A 415 12.63 19.93 7.35
N CYS A 416 12.89 19.73 8.66
CA CYS A 416 14.09 19.03 9.12
C CYS A 416 14.14 17.58 8.65
N PHE A 417 13.02 16.85 8.72
CA PHE A 417 12.94 15.48 8.21
C PHE A 417 13.17 15.43 6.69
N ALA A 418 12.54 16.33 5.94
CA ALA A 418 12.73 16.42 4.49
C ALA A 418 14.19 16.68 4.11
N LEU A 419 14.90 17.52 4.85
CA LEU A 419 16.33 17.79 4.62
C LEU A 419 17.17 16.51 4.79
N LEU A 420 16.94 15.74 5.85
CA LEU A 420 17.61 14.45 6.06
C LEU A 420 17.26 13.45 4.96
N GLU A 421 15.99 13.38 4.55
CA GLU A 421 15.53 12.47 3.51
C GLU A 421 16.07 12.83 2.13
N ILE A 422 16.25 14.12 1.83
CA ILE A 422 16.95 14.58 0.62
C ILE A 422 18.40 14.07 0.64
N GLY A 423 19.07 14.11 1.80
CA GLY A 423 20.41 13.54 1.96
C GLY A 423 20.43 12.04 1.70
N PHE A 424 19.49 11.26 2.27
CA PHE A 424 19.35 9.83 2.02
C PHE A 424 19.05 9.53 0.55
N PHE A 425 18.09 10.24 -0.05
CA PHE A 425 17.74 10.04 -1.46
C PHE A 425 18.92 10.36 -2.39
N ALA A 426 19.61 11.48 -2.16
CA ALA A 426 20.78 11.87 -2.93
C ALA A 426 21.93 10.84 -2.79
N SER A 427 22.18 10.34 -1.56
CA SER A 427 23.15 9.27 -1.33
C SER A 427 22.78 7.98 -2.04
N ASN A 428 21.50 7.57 -2.00
CA ASN A 428 21.03 6.38 -2.71
C ASN A 428 21.12 6.54 -4.24
N LEU A 429 20.93 7.75 -4.79
CA LEU A 429 21.07 8.01 -6.23
C LEU A 429 22.50 7.71 -6.74
N THR A 430 23.52 7.75 -5.91
CA THR A 430 24.89 7.37 -6.34
C THR A 430 25.00 5.89 -6.72
N LYS A 431 24.08 5.05 -6.24
CA LYS A 431 23.99 3.63 -6.56
C LYS A 431 23.13 3.33 -7.81
N LEU A 432 22.79 4.36 -8.60
CA LEU A 432 21.93 4.19 -9.78
C LEU A 432 22.50 3.16 -10.76
N GLU A 433 23.80 3.25 -11.08
CA GLU A 433 24.48 2.33 -12.00
C GLU A 433 24.63 0.92 -11.43
N GLN A 434 24.64 0.77 -10.11
CA GLN A 434 24.80 -0.50 -9.39
C GLN A 434 23.50 -1.30 -9.23
N GLY A 435 22.42 -0.89 -9.92
CA GLY A 435 21.10 -1.54 -9.89
C GLY A 435 19.95 -0.66 -9.42
N GLY A 436 20.24 0.54 -8.88
CA GLY A 436 19.23 1.49 -8.43
C GLY A 436 18.30 2.02 -9.53
N TRP A 437 18.70 1.93 -10.80
CA TRP A 437 17.86 2.24 -11.96
C TRP A 437 16.62 1.35 -12.06
N LEU A 438 16.70 0.11 -11.57
CA LEU A 438 15.66 -0.90 -11.76
C LEU A 438 14.36 -0.56 -11.02
N PRO A 439 14.36 -0.24 -9.70
CA PRO A 439 13.13 0.16 -9.00
C PRO A 439 12.55 1.46 -9.55
N LEU A 440 13.37 2.40 -10.03
CA LEU A 440 12.88 3.61 -10.68
C LEU A 440 12.20 3.30 -12.02
N THR A 441 12.78 2.40 -12.83
CA THR A 441 12.19 1.98 -14.09
C THR A 441 10.88 1.26 -13.86
N LEU A 442 10.83 0.33 -12.90
CA LEU A 442 9.63 -0.38 -12.53
C LEU A 442 8.55 0.59 -11.99
N GLY A 443 8.94 1.51 -11.10
CA GLY A 443 8.08 2.57 -10.61
C GLY A 443 7.55 3.46 -11.73
N ALA A 444 8.40 3.85 -12.69
CA ALA A 444 7.98 4.64 -13.85
C ALA A 444 6.96 3.89 -14.73
N ILE A 445 7.18 2.59 -15.00
CA ILE A 445 6.25 1.75 -15.78
C ILE A 445 4.89 1.68 -15.07
N ILE A 446 4.88 1.41 -13.77
CA ILE A 446 3.65 1.33 -12.97
C ILE A 446 2.97 2.70 -12.91
N PHE A 447 3.72 3.78 -12.67
CA PHE A 447 3.19 5.14 -12.67
C PHE A 447 2.53 5.50 -13.99
N ILE A 448 3.17 5.19 -15.11
CA ILE A 448 2.62 5.40 -16.45
C ILE A 448 1.32 4.61 -16.63
N ALA A 449 1.26 3.37 -16.17
CA ALA A 449 0.03 2.56 -16.24
C ALA A 449 -1.10 3.19 -15.41
N LEU A 450 -0.82 3.57 -14.15
CA LEU A 450 -1.80 4.21 -13.26
C LEU A 450 -2.32 5.53 -13.83
N MET A 451 -1.42 6.39 -14.32
CA MET A 451 -1.80 7.67 -14.94
C MET A 451 -2.52 7.48 -16.27
N THR A 452 -2.14 6.48 -17.07
CA THR A 452 -2.84 6.18 -18.33
C THR A 452 -4.27 5.73 -18.06
N TRP A 453 -4.48 4.89 -17.04
CA TRP A 453 -5.83 4.48 -16.66
C TRP A 453 -6.68 5.66 -16.20
N ARG A 454 -6.15 6.50 -15.30
CA ARG A 454 -6.83 7.69 -14.80
C ARG A 454 -7.20 8.66 -15.92
N ASP A 455 -6.22 9.03 -16.75
CA ASP A 455 -6.44 9.98 -17.85
C ASP A 455 -7.43 9.42 -18.88
N GLY A 456 -7.30 8.12 -19.21
CA GLY A 456 -8.21 7.43 -20.12
C GLY A 456 -9.66 7.40 -19.62
N THR A 457 -9.87 7.11 -18.33
CA THR A 457 -11.21 7.13 -17.72
C THR A 457 -11.81 8.53 -17.69
N GLN A 458 -11.01 9.57 -17.46
CA GLN A 458 -11.46 10.96 -17.51
C GLN A 458 -11.87 11.36 -18.94
N LEU A 459 -11.06 10.99 -19.95
CA LEU A 459 -11.39 11.26 -21.36
C LEU A 459 -12.67 10.52 -21.80
N VAL A 460 -12.86 9.27 -21.39
CA VAL A 460 -14.12 8.54 -21.64
C VAL A 460 -15.30 9.29 -21.03
N ALA A 461 -15.15 9.76 -19.78
CA ALA A 461 -16.21 10.52 -19.11
C ALA A 461 -16.50 11.86 -19.83
N GLU A 462 -15.47 12.59 -20.24
CA GLU A 462 -15.63 13.84 -21.00
C GLU A 462 -16.27 13.63 -22.38
N HIS A 463 -15.84 12.58 -23.10
CA HIS A 463 -16.42 12.23 -24.39
C HIS A 463 -17.91 11.90 -24.28
N ARG A 464 -18.28 11.14 -23.24
CA ARG A 464 -19.69 10.84 -22.94
C ARG A 464 -20.49 12.11 -22.64
N ARG A 465 -19.97 13.03 -21.81
CA ARG A 465 -20.65 14.29 -21.50
C ARG A 465 -20.92 15.16 -22.72
N ARG A 466 -20.14 15.01 -23.80
CA ARG A 466 -20.33 15.76 -25.04
C ARG A 466 -21.34 15.11 -25.99
N LEU A 467 -21.47 13.80 -25.96
CA LEU A 467 -22.27 13.02 -26.92
C LEU A 467 -23.56 12.47 -26.34
N ASP A 468 -23.59 12.21 -25.02
CA ASP A 468 -24.73 11.63 -24.35
C ASP A 468 -25.83 12.70 -24.10
N ILE A 469 -27.08 12.26 -24.16
CA ILE A 469 -28.25 13.14 -23.95
C ILE A 469 -28.34 13.51 -22.47
N PRO A 470 -28.55 14.79 -22.13
CA PRO A 470 -28.83 15.21 -20.75
C PRO A 470 -30.08 14.52 -20.19
N MET A 471 -30.04 14.12 -18.91
CA MET A 471 -31.19 13.51 -18.25
C MET A 471 -32.42 14.42 -18.24
N SER A 472 -32.19 15.76 -18.16
CA SER A 472 -33.27 16.77 -18.24
C SER A 472 -34.07 16.67 -19.54
N ASP A 473 -33.40 16.38 -20.65
CA ASP A 473 -34.04 16.32 -21.98
C ASP A 473 -34.89 15.07 -22.13
N LEU A 474 -34.43 13.93 -21.55
CA LEU A 474 -35.21 12.71 -21.47
C LEU A 474 -36.47 12.91 -20.64
N MET A 475 -36.35 13.56 -19.46
CA MET A 475 -37.48 13.79 -18.56
C MET A 475 -38.50 14.77 -19.12
N SER A 476 -38.10 15.70 -19.98
CA SER A 476 -39.01 16.67 -20.63
C SER A 476 -39.62 16.12 -21.93
N SER A 477 -39.12 15.01 -22.44
CA SER A 477 -39.64 14.42 -23.68
C SER A 477 -40.91 13.61 -23.43
N PRO A 478 -41.97 13.80 -24.22
CA PRO A 478 -43.18 13.00 -24.10
C PRO A 478 -42.87 11.55 -24.47
N MET A 479 -42.83 10.65 -23.48
CA MET A 479 -42.70 9.19 -23.69
C MET A 479 -44.02 8.53 -24.09
N SER A 480 -44.98 9.29 -24.59
CA SER A 480 -46.24 8.80 -25.08
C SER A 480 -46.00 7.87 -26.29
N GLY A 481 -46.38 6.59 -26.15
CA GLY A 481 -46.21 5.59 -27.19
C GLY A 481 -45.09 4.56 -26.99
N VAL A 482 -44.31 4.67 -25.93
CA VAL A 482 -43.37 3.61 -25.52
C VAL A 482 -44.12 2.59 -24.67
N PRO A 483 -44.20 1.29 -25.09
CA PRO A 483 -44.83 0.24 -24.28
C PRO A 483 -44.14 0.10 -22.93
N VAL A 484 -44.94 0.01 -21.85
CA VAL A 484 -44.48 -0.20 -20.48
C VAL A 484 -44.64 -1.66 -20.12
N VAL A 485 -43.57 -2.29 -19.65
CA VAL A 485 -43.56 -3.69 -19.18
C VAL A 485 -43.48 -3.69 -17.64
N SER A 486 -44.09 -4.71 -17.04
CA SER A 486 -44.08 -4.87 -15.59
C SER A 486 -42.67 -5.15 -15.04
N GLY A 487 -42.40 -4.74 -13.80
CA GLY A 487 -41.14 -4.95 -13.09
C GLY A 487 -40.26 -3.72 -12.99
N THR A 488 -39.10 -3.91 -12.38
CA THR A 488 -38.14 -2.83 -12.08
C THR A 488 -36.87 -2.98 -12.90
N ALA A 489 -36.46 -1.93 -13.60
CA ALA A 489 -35.17 -1.82 -14.27
C ALA A 489 -34.21 -0.91 -13.49
N VAL A 490 -33.05 -1.42 -13.13
CA VAL A 490 -31.97 -0.67 -12.50
C VAL A 490 -30.85 -0.44 -13.52
N TYR A 491 -30.71 0.79 -13.99
CA TYR A 491 -29.67 1.19 -14.95
C TYR A 491 -28.47 1.75 -14.20
N LEU A 492 -27.33 1.05 -14.28
CA LEU A 492 -26.07 1.56 -13.72
C LEU A 492 -25.53 2.70 -14.59
N THR A 493 -25.28 3.85 -13.96
CA THR A 493 -24.71 5.03 -14.62
C THR A 493 -23.41 5.49 -13.94
N SER A 494 -22.52 6.08 -14.72
CA SER A 494 -21.29 6.74 -14.21
C SER A 494 -21.46 8.26 -14.02
N ASP A 495 -22.52 8.84 -14.59
CA ASP A 495 -22.86 10.26 -14.43
C ASP A 495 -24.40 10.38 -14.32
N PRO A 496 -24.95 10.83 -13.18
CA PRO A 496 -26.39 10.91 -12.98
C PRO A 496 -27.06 12.04 -13.78
N LYS A 497 -26.27 12.92 -14.41
CA LYS A 497 -26.77 14.02 -15.26
C LYS A 497 -27.02 13.59 -16.70
N LEU A 498 -26.55 12.40 -17.08
CA LEU A 498 -26.62 11.86 -18.44
C LEU A 498 -27.53 10.62 -18.49
N VAL A 499 -28.21 10.47 -19.60
CA VAL A 499 -29.01 9.26 -19.87
C VAL A 499 -28.06 8.04 -19.95
N PRO A 500 -28.28 6.97 -19.17
CA PRO A 500 -27.46 5.77 -19.28
C PRO A 500 -27.53 5.17 -20.68
N ASN A 501 -26.38 4.87 -21.28
CA ASN A 501 -26.33 4.25 -22.61
C ASN A 501 -27.11 2.93 -22.68
N ALA A 502 -27.14 2.19 -21.56
CA ALA A 502 -27.95 0.98 -21.49
C ALA A 502 -29.44 1.27 -21.67
N LEU A 503 -29.98 2.36 -21.12
CA LEU A 503 -31.36 2.77 -21.35
C LEU A 503 -31.58 3.20 -22.82
N PHE A 504 -30.64 3.97 -23.37
CA PHE A 504 -30.72 4.39 -24.77
C PHE A 504 -30.77 3.20 -25.73
N HIS A 505 -29.92 2.20 -25.52
CA HIS A 505 -29.94 0.95 -26.28
C HIS A 505 -31.22 0.15 -26.05
N ASN A 506 -31.74 0.09 -24.83
CA ASN A 506 -33.01 -0.55 -24.53
C ASN A 506 -34.17 0.10 -25.32
N LEU A 507 -34.29 1.40 -25.25
CA LEU A 507 -35.30 2.17 -25.97
C LEU A 507 -35.15 2.03 -27.51
N LYS A 508 -33.93 2.06 -28.03
CA LYS A 508 -33.68 1.95 -29.49
C LYS A 508 -33.99 0.56 -30.02
N HIS A 509 -33.61 -0.50 -29.33
CA HIS A 509 -33.65 -1.84 -29.86
C HIS A 509 -34.87 -2.63 -29.37
N PHE A 510 -35.22 -2.55 -28.07
CA PHE A 510 -36.36 -3.25 -27.50
C PHE A 510 -37.64 -2.41 -27.51
N LYS A 511 -37.52 -1.08 -27.60
CA LYS A 511 -38.64 -0.12 -27.68
C LYS A 511 -39.63 -0.24 -26.50
N VAL A 512 -39.12 -0.59 -25.32
CA VAL A 512 -39.92 -0.73 -24.08
C VAL A 512 -39.31 0.05 -22.94
N MET A 513 -40.14 0.44 -21.98
CA MET A 513 -39.71 0.91 -20.66
C MET A 513 -40.32 0.01 -19.59
N HIS A 514 -39.65 -0.05 -18.41
CA HIS A 514 -40.20 -0.76 -17.27
C HIS A 514 -41.11 0.18 -16.46
N GLU A 515 -42.09 -0.42 -15.80
CA GLU A 515 -43.02 0.29 -14.92
C GLU A 515 -42.27 1.10 -13.84
N GLN A 516 -41.19 0.53 -13.33
CA GLN A 516 -40.29 1.18 -12.39
C GLN A 516 -38.86 1.23 -12.96
N THR A 517 -38.27 2.40 -12.95
CA THR A 517 -36.93 2.63 -13.47
C THR A 517 -36.07 3.36 -12.45
N VAL A 518 -34.91 2.77 -12.08
CA VAL A 518 -33.95 3.35 -11.13
C VAL A 518 -32.62 3.63 -11.84
N PHE A 519 -32.18 4.87 -11.82
CA PHE A 519 -30.84 5.25 -12.27
C PHE A 519 -29.88 5.18 -11.09
N LEU A 520 -29.07 4.14 -11.07
CA LEU A 520 -28.14 3.86 -9.99
C LEU A 520 -26.74 4.41 -10.31
N HIS A 521 -26.30 5.37 -9.53
CA HIS A 521 -24.95 5.92 -9.59
C HIS A 521 -24.15 5.47 -8.36
N VAL A 522 -23.05 4.76 -8.57
CA VAL A 522 -22.14 4.30 -7.52
C VAL A 522 -20.97 5.24 -7.40
N ILE A 523 -20.81 5.85 -6.24
CA ILE A 523 -19.77 6.84 -5.92
C ILE A 523 -18.76 6.20 -4.97
N ASN A 524 -17.49 6.18 -5.38
CA ASN A 524 -16.40 5.82 -4.50
C ASN A 524 -15.86 7.09 -3.83
N GLU A 525 -16.01 7.16 -2.51
CA GLU A 525 -15.58 8.31 -1.71
C GLU A 525 -14.06 8.26 -1.43
N ASN A 526 -13.49 9.43 -1.18
CA ASN A 526 -12.10 9.56 -0.72
C ASN A 526 -11.93 9.25 0.79
N THR A 527 -12.98 8.76 1.43
CA THR A 527 -12.97 8.25 2.80
C THR A 527 -12.92 6.72 2.79
N PRO A 528 -12.31 6.08 3.79
CA PRO A 528 -12.25 4.62 3.86
C PRO A 528 -13.62 3.96 3.97
N TYR A 529 -14.50 4.55 4.78
CA TYR A 529 -15.83 4.06 5.07
C TYR A 529 -16.85 5.19 4.96
N VAL A 530 -18.09 4.85 4.60
CA VAL A 530 -19.25 5.75 4.56
C VAL A 530 -20.25 5.35 5.63
N HIS A 531 -20.73 6.33 6.40
CA HIS A 531 -21.75 6.09 7.40
C HIS A 531 -23.05 5.55 6.76
N GLU A 532 -23.70 4.61 7.44
CA GLU A 532 -24.92 3.94 6.94
C GLU A 532 -26.01 4.93 6.51
N GLY A 533 -26.21 6.01 7.26
CA GLY A 533 -27.21 7.04 6.93
C GLY A 533 -26.88 7.91 5.71
N GLU A 534 -25.63 7.88 5.25
CA GLU A 534 -25.17 8.63 4.07
C GLU A 534 -24.99 7.75 2.84
N ARG A 535 -25.15 6.42 3.00
CA ARG A 535 -24.87 5.42 1.97
C ARG A 535 -25.81 5.51 0.77
N LEU A 536 -27.08 5.79 1.00
CA LEU A 536 -28.13 5.79 -0.02
C LEU A 536 -28.81 7.15 -0.05
N ARG A 537 -28.87 7.76 -1.23
CA ARG A 537 -29.60 9.00 -1.48
C ARG A 537 -30.56 8.78 -2.63
N LEU A 538 -31.81 8.48 -2.31
CA LEU A 538 -32.88 8.28 -3.27
C LEU A 538 -33.56 9.62 -3.56
N LYS A 539 -33.80 9.90 -4.85
CA LYS A 539 -34.52 11.11 -5.30
C LYS A 539 -35.57 10.68 -6.33
N PRO A 540 -36.86 10.93 -6.07
CA PRO A 540 -37.89 10.75 -7.10
C PRO A 540 -37.66 11.79 -8.21
N MET A 541 -37.80 11.38 -9.47
CA MET A 541 -37.62 12.24 -10.65
C MET A 541 -38.96 12.52 -11.33
N CYS A 542 -39.72 11.47 -11.65
CA CYS A 542 -41.09 11.52 -12.17
C CYS A 542 -41.76 10.18 -11.85
N ASN A 543 -43.07 10.07 -12.18
CA ASN A 543 -43.81 8.85 -11.88
C ASN A 543 -43.12 7.58 -12.37
N GLY A 544 -42.77 6.69 -11.42
CA GLY A 544 -42.09 5.41 -11.71
C GLY A 544 -40.60 5.53 -12.02
N VAL A 545 -39.97 6.71 -11.83
CA VAL A 545 -38.52 6.92 -12.11
C VAL A 545 -37.83 7.54 -10.91
N TRP A 546 -36.71 6.95 -10.51
CA TRP A 546 -35.86 7.41 -9.39
C TRP A 546 -34.40 7.54 -9.78
N ALA A 547 -33.71 8.47 -9.17
CA ALA A 547 -32.26 8.53 -9.14
C ALA A 547 -31.76 8.06 -7.77
N LEU A 548 -30.83 7.14 -7.74
CA LEU A 548 -30.24 6.57 -6.54
C LEU A 548 -28.72 6.76 -6.57
N ASP A 549 -28.22 7.63 -5.69
CA ASP A 549 -26.79 7.74 -5.44
C ASP A 549 -26.42 6.78 -4.31
N MET A 550 -25.42 5.92 -4.57
CA MET A 550 -24.95 4.91 -3.63
C MET A 550 -23.47 5.16 -3.35
N HIS A 551 -23.14 5.50 -2.10
CA HIS A 551 -21.82 5.90 -1.66
C HIS A 551 -21.09 4.74 -0.98
N PHE A 552 -19.84 4.47 -1.40
CA PHE A 552 -18.94 3.51 -0.77
C PHE A 552 -17.58 4.14 -0.49
N GLY A 553 -17.03 3.85 0.67
CA GLY A 553 -15.65 4.19 0.97
C GLY A 553 -14.65 3.32 0.21
N PHE A 554 -13.42 3.81 0.03
CA PHE A 554 -12.41 3.07 -0.74
C PHE A 554 -11.95 1.76 -0.07
N ARG A 555 -12.30 1.50 1.18
CA ARG A 555 -12.11 0.20 1.86
C ARG A 555 -13.31 -0.72 1.81
N GLU A 556 -14.47 -0.20 1.46
CA GLU A 556 -15.69 -0.98 1.41
C GLU A 556 -15.80 -1.77 0.11
N GLN A 557 -16.33 -2.99 0.19
CA GLN A 557 -16.67 -3.75 -1.01
C GLN A 557 -18.07 -3.33 -1.48
N PRO A 558 -18.20 -2.77 -2.70
CA PRO A 558 -19.50 -2.36 -3.18
C PRO A 558 -20.38 -3.58 -3.49
N ASP A 559 -21.34 -3.82 -2.62
CA ASP A 559 -22.35 -4.87 -2.71
C ASP A 559 -23.70 -4.19 -2.93
N ILE A 560 -24.08 -4.01 -4.21
CA ILE A 560 -25.30 -3.32 -4.59
C ILE A 560 -26.53 -4.06 -4.08
N PRO A 561 -26.70 -5.38 -4.27
CA PRO A 561 -27.87 -6.10 -3.78
C PRO A 561 -28.04 -6.00 -2.26
N ALA A 562 -26.94 -6.08 -1.50
CA ALA A 562 -27.02 -5.95 -0.04
C ALA A 562 -27.40 -4.54 0.40
N ALA A 563 -26.92 -3.50 -0.30
CA ALA A 563 -27.29 -2.12 -0.03
C ALA A 563 -28.74 -1.83 -0.41
N LEU A 564 -29.23 -2.34 -1.54
CA LEU A 564 -30.61 -2.16 -2.00
C LEU A 564 -31.65 -2.79 -1.07
N LYS A 565 -31.33 -3.91 -0.40
CA LYS A 565 -32.22 -4.54 0.60
C LYS A 565 -32.59 -3.64 1.77
N ARG A 566 -31.87 -2.54 1.96
CA ARG A 566 -32.14 -1.54 3.02
C ARG A 566 -33.22 -0.52 2.62
N LEU A 567 -33.50 -0.42 1.33
CA LEU A 567 -34.65 0.33 0.83
C LEU A 567 -35.88 -0.54 1.02
N THR A 568 -36.65 -0.26 2.06
CA THR A 568 -37.94 -0.93 2.30
C THR A 568 -39.02 -0.19 1.49
N PRO A 569 -39.75 -0.88 0.61
CA PRO A 569 -40.85 -0.27 -0.10
C PRO A 569 -41.90 0.33 0.88
N ASP A 570 -42.38 1.53 0.59
CA ASP A 570 -43.45 2.16 1.35
C ASP A 570 -44.81 2.05 0.63
N ALA A 571 -45.90 2.21 1.38
CA ALA A 571 -47.24 2.11 0.85
C ALA A 571 -47.62 3.25 -0.12
N ASP A 572 -46.89 4.37 -0.05
CA ASP A 572 -47.13 5.57 -0.84
C ASP A 572 -46.39 5.56 -2.20
N GLY A 573 -45.58 4.54 -2.48
CA GLY A 573 -44.83 4.40 -3.74
C GLY A 573 -43.67 5.37 -3.92
N GLU A 574 -43.20 6.00 -2.83
CA GLU A 574 -42.02 6.88 -2.84
C GLU A 574 -40.72 6.08 -3.01
N ILE A 575 -40.72 4.78 -2.70
CA ILE A 575 -39.60 3.89 -2.79
C ILE A 575 -39.90 2.80 -3.85
N PRO A 576 -38.97 2.54 -4.83
CA PRO A 576 -39.18 1.53 -5.86
C PRO A 576 -39.26 0.11 -5.28
N ASN A 577 -40.10 -0.72 -5.85
CA ASN A 577 -40.14 -2.14 -5.51
C ASN A 577 -38.93 -2.87 -6.16
N LEU A 578 -38.00 -3.33 -5.34
CA LEU A 578 -36.77 -4.02 -5.76
C LEU A 578 -36.86 -5.53 -5.48
N ASP A 579 -38.03 -6.12 -5.76
CA ASP A 579 -38.21 -7.58 -5.65
C ASP A 579 -37.20 -8.30 -6.56
N PRO A 580 -36.38 -9.22 -6.03
CA PRO A 580 -35.41 -10.00 -6.81
C PRO A 580 -36.02 -10.78 -8.00
N MET A 581 -37.29 -11.12 -7.94
CA MET A 581 -37.94 -11.87 -9.03
C MET A 581 -38.33 -10.98 -10.22
N THR A 582 -38.48 -9.69 -10.02
CA THR A 582 -38.97 -8.74 -11.03
C THR A 582 -37.98 -7.62 -11.35
N THR A 583 -36.79 -7.59 -10.66
CA THR A 583 -35.77 -6.59 -10.88
C THR A 583 -34.71 -7.05 -11.87
N SER A 584 -34.40 -6.23 -12.87
CA SER A 584 -33.32 -6.44 -13.85
C SER A 584 -32.28 -5.32 -13.77
N PHE A 585 -31.00 -5.69 -13.76
CA PHE A 585 -29.88 -4.75 -13.75
C PHE A 585 -29.31 -4.58 -15.16
N PHE A 586 -29.35 -3.37 -15.66
CA PHE A 586 -28.82 -3.02 -16.98
C PHE A 586 -27.44 -2.37 -16.84
N VAL A 587 -26.42 -2.99 -17.44
CA VAL A 587 -25.02 -2.56 -17.32
C VAL A 587 -24.45 -2.29 -18.70
N ALA A 588 -23.85 -1.12 -18.91
CA ALA A 588 -23.13 -0.79 -20.14
C ALA A 588 -21.69 -1.32 -20.08
N ARG A 589 -21.30 -2.15 -21.03
CA ARG A 589 -19.91 -2.59 -21.23
C ARG A 589 -19.24 -1.71 -22.27
N VAL A 590 -18.27 -0.88 -21.84
CA VAL A 590 -17.54 0.01 -22.73
C VAL A 590 -16.42 -0.71 -23.43
N GLN A 591 -16.40 -0.64 -24.76
CA GLN A 591 -15.28 -1.02 -25.59
C GLN A 591 -14.61 0.26 -26.12
N VAL A 592 -13.32 0.39 -25.87
CA VAL A 592 -12.52 1.52 -26.37
C VAL A 592 -12.02 1.18 -27.76
N VAL A 593 -12.23 2.09 -28.67
CA VAL A 593 -11.75 2.02 -30.06
C VAL A 593 -10.81 3.20 -30.31
N ASP A 594 -9.70 2.95 -30.98
CA ASP A 594 -8.72 3.99 -31.30
C ASP A 594 -9.32 5.06 -32.23
N GLY A 595 -9.09 6.32 -31.88
CA GLY A 595 -9.57 7.47 -32.63
C GLY A 595 -8.68 8.72 -32.43
N PRO A 596 -8.99 9.85 -33.10
CA PRO A 596 -8.20 11.08 -32.99
C PRO A 596 -8.51 11.82 -31.69
N GLY A 597 -8.20 11.22 -30.52
CA GLY A 597 -8.54 11.84 -29.25
C GLY A 597 -7.44 11.74 -28.20
N GLY A 598 -7.11 12.80 -27.55
CA GLY A 598 -6.52 13.07 -26.24
C GLY A 598 -5.33 12.25 -25.70
N LEU A 599 -5.21 10.95 -25.96
CA LEU A 599 -4.08 10.10 -25.57
C LEU A 599 -3.17 9.81 -26.76
N SER A 600 -1.86 9.65 -26.51
CA SER A 600 -0.96 9.13 -27.54
C SER A 600 -1.33 7.68 -27.90
N ALA A 601 -1.08 7.23 -29.14
CA ALA A 601 -1.49 5.93 -29.67
C ALA A 601 -1.08 4.74 -28.75
N TRP A 602 0.15 4.74 -28.23
CA TRP A 602 0.63 3.69 -27.33
C TRP A 602 -0.09 3.69 -25.97
N ARG A 603 -0.44 4.87 -25.43
CA ARG A 603 -1.24 4.98 -24.20
C ARG A 603 -2.69 4.54 -24.44
N CYS A 604 -3.25 4.83 -25.60
CA CYS A 604 -4.57 4.36 -26.01
C CYS A 604 -4.61 2.82 -26.07
N ALA A 605 -3.60 2.21 -26.72
CA ALA A 605 -3.44 0.76 -26.75
C ALA A 605 -3.31 0.14 -25.35
N LEU A 606 -2.51 0.76 -24.48
CA LEU A 606 -2.36 0.34 -23.07
C LEU A 606 -3.68 0.45 -22.30
N PHE A 607 -4.39 1.57 -22.42
CA PHE A 607 -5.69 1.78 -21.78
C PHE A 607 -6.72 0.75 -22.28
N GLY A 608 -6.79 0.50 -23.59
CA GLY A 608 -7.64 -0.49 -24.19
C GLY A 608 -7.32 -1.93 -23.70
N TRP A 609 -6.03 -2.26 -23.55
CA TRP A 609 -5.62 -3.54 -22.99
C TRP A 609 -6.05 -3.66 -21.52
N MET A 610 -5.80 -2.64 -20.69
CA MET A 610 -6.22 -2.61 -19.28
C MET A 610 -7.74 -2.69 -19.14
N SER A 611 -8.51 -2.03 -20.02
CA SER A 611 -9.97 -2.07 -20.05
C SER A 611 -10.51 -3.49 -20.33
N ARG A 612 -9.87 -4.22 -21.23
CA ARG A 612 -10.24 -5.64 -21.52
C ARG A 612 -9.96 -6.58 -20.35
N GLN A 613 -8.95 -6.29 -19.53
CA GLN A 613 -8.60 -7.07 -18.33
C GLN A 613 -9.43 -6.69 -17.10
N SER A 614 -10.22 -5.62 -17.18
CA SER A 614 -11.08 -5.17 -16.09
C SER A 614 -12.16 -6.20 -15.75
N ALA A 615 -12.39 -6.45 -14.46
CA ALA A 615 -13.51 -7.25 -14.01
C ALA A 615 -14.85 -6.66 -14.49
N SER A 616 -15.81 -7.52 -14.85
CA SER A 616 -17.12 -7.04 -15.25
C SER A 616 -17.79 -6.26 -14.10
N ALA A 617 -18.61 -5.27 -14.44
CA ALA A 617 -19.33 -4.51 -13.42
C ALA A 617 -20.28 -5.42 -12.65
N ALA A 618 -20.87 -6.42 -13.28
CA ALA A 618 -21.71 -7.41 -12.63
C ALA A 618 -20.98 -8.14 -11.51
N THR A 619 -19.78 -8.66 -11.79
CA THR A 619 -18.96 -9.36 -10.79
C THR A 619 -18.45 -8.39 -9.70
N TYR A 620 -18.02 -7.18 -10.08
CA TYR A 620 -17.46 -6.20 -9.14
C TYR A 620 -18.50 -5.71 -8.12
N TYR A 621 -19.74 -5.47 -8.56
CA TYR A 621 -20.86 -5.01 -7.75
C TYR A 621 -21.70 -6.14 -7.15
N LYS A 622 -21.27 -7.40 -7.33
CA LYS A 622 -21.97 -8.62 -6.87
C LYS A 622 -23.41 -8.77 -7.38
N LEU A 623 -23.68 -8.27 -8.58
CA LEU A 623 -25.02 -8.39 -9.15
C LEU A 623 -25.37 -9.85 -9.43
N PRO A 624 -26.62 -10.31 -9.16
CA PRO A 624 -27.05 -11.67 -9.44
C PRO A 624 -27.01 -11.96 -10.94
N ALA A 625 -26.30 -13.00 -11.36
CA ALA A 625 -26.03 -13.28 -12.77
C ALA A 625 -27.31 -13.48 -13.62
N ASN A 626 -28.38 -14.01 -13.01
CA ASN A 626 -29.68 -14.23 -13.65
C ASN A 626 -30.54 -12.97 -13.81
N GLN A 627 -30.10 -11.84 -13.26
CA GLN A 627 -30.82 -10.55 -13.30
C GLN A 627 -30.04 -9.46 -14.07
N VAL A 628 -28.90 -9.82 -14.70
CA VAL A 628 -28.05 -8.83 -15.37
C VAL A 628 -28.22 -8.90 -16.89
N VAL A 629 -28.42 -7.73 -17.48
CA VAL A 629 -28.41 -7.52 -18.95
C VAL A 629 -27.20 -6.63 -19.26
N GLU A 630 -26.18 -7.19 -19.93
CA GLU A 630 -25.00 -6.42 -20.36
C GLU A 630 -25.19 -5.92 -21.80
N LEU A 631 -25.07 -4.62 -22.02
CA LEU A 631 -25.18 -3.95 -23.31
C LEU A 631 -23.83 -3.35 -23.73
N GLY A 632 -23.32 -3.74 -24.89
CA GLY A 632 -22.06 -3.25 -25.45
C GLY A 632 -22.18 -1.81 -25.98
N THR A 633 -21.25 -0.94 -25.58
CA THR A 633 -21.12 0.43 -26.08
C THR A 633 -19.70 0.67 -26.55
N GLN A 634 -19.50 1.27 -27.73
CA GLN A 634 -18.17 1.68 -28.22
C GLN A 634 -17.92 3.14 -27.91
N VAL A 635 -16.71 3.44 -27.45
CA VAL A 635 -16.23 4.82 -27.25
C VAL A 635 -14.93 4.98 -28.02
N VAL A 636 -14.91 5.95 -28.92
CA VAL A 636 -13.74 6.31 -29.72
C VAL A 636 -12.89 7.31 -28.92
N LEU A 637 -11.61 7.02 -28.68
CA LEU A 637 -10.66 7.88 -27.92
C LEU A 637 -9.48 8.29 -28.79
#